data_ea2b397f166c800f6cbe6ea1827dde18
#
_entry.id   ea2b397f166c800f6cbe6ea1827dde18
#
_cell.length_a   1.000
_cell.length_b   1.000
_cell.length_c   1.000
_cell.angle_alpha   90.00
_cell.angle_beta   90.00
_cell.angle_gamma   90.00
#
_symmetry.space_group_name_H-M   'P 1'
#
loop_
_entity.id
_entity.type
_entity.pdbx_description
1 polymer ?
#
loop_
_entity_poly.entity_id
_entity_poly.type
_entity_poly.pdbx_seq_one_letter_code
_entity_poly.pdbx_strand_id
1 'polypeptide(L)'
;EKTDGDLPHALRSLLWRTGTRDRKVHSREALTPEILYELYTKQNGRCALTGKMLTAKRGVGRVAANVSLDRIDNSLGYTRENIQLATLKANEMKGDATEEQLLDYCVSIIETIGRPKKE
;
A
#
# COMPACT_ATOMS: atom_id res chain seq x y z
N GLU A 1 -7.37 -13.36 -11.69
CA GLU A 1 -5.93 -13.21 -11.82
C GLU A 1 -5.24 -13.49 -10.50
N LYS A 2 -4.20 -14.28 -10.54
CA LYS A 2 -3.55 -14.72 -9.31
C LYS A 2 -2.48 -13.75 -8.85
N THR A 3 -2.47 -13.49 -7.55
CA THR A 3 -1.38 -12.78 -6.91
C THR A 3 -0.25 -13.77 -6.66
N ASP A 4 0.97 -13.35 -6.90
CA ASP A 4 2.15 -14.15 -6.58
C ASP A 4 2.26 -14.26 -5.07
N GLY A 5 1.94 -15.43 -4.52
CA GLY A 5 2.01 -15.70 -3.10
C GLY A 5 0.65 -16.02 -2.48
N ASP A 6 0.50 -15.70 -1.21
CA ASP A 6 -0.69 -16.03 -0.42
C ASP A 6 -1.41 -14.74 -0.03
N LEU A 7 -2.28 -14.29 -0.92
CA LEU A 7 -2.99 -13.03 -0.71
C LEU A 7 -3.87 -13.03 0.55
N PRO A 8 -4.68 -14.08 0.81
CA PRO A 8 -5.50 -14.03 2.03
C PRO A 8 -4.68 -13.86 3.30
N HIS A 9 -3.56 -14.57 3.39
CA HIS A 9 -2.69 -14.43 4.55
C HIS A 9 -2.11 -13.02 4.63
N ALA A 10 -1.67 -12.48 3.50
CA ALA A 10 -1.07 -11.16 3.47
C ALA A 10 -2.04 -10.09 3.93
N LEU A 11 -3.29 -10.16 3.47
CA LEU A 11 -4.30 -9.18 3.85
C LEU A 11 -4.61 -9.23 5.35
N ARG A 12 -4.72 -10.46 5.90
CA ARG A 12 -4.94 -10.59 7.34
C ARG A 12 -3.76 -10.03 8.12
N SER A 13 -2.54 -10.28 7.64
CA SER A 13 -1.34 -9.77 8.31
C SER A 13 -1.28 -8.25 8.31
N LEU A 14 -1.75 -7.61 7.24
CA LEU A 14 -1.76 -6.15 7.19
C LEU A 14 -2.64 -5.58 8.29
N LEU A 15 -3.82 -6.16 8.49
CA LEU A 15 -4.70 -5.68 9.54
C LEU A 15 -4.08 -5.86 10.91
N TRP A 16 -3.40 -6.97 11.10
CA TRP A 16 -2.74 -7.24 12.37
C TRP A 16 -1.61 -6.26 12.62
N ARG A 17 -0.74 -6.05 11.63
CA ARG A 17 0.47 -5.23 11.81
C ARG A 17 0.17 -3.75 11.89
N THR A 18 -0.84 -3.28 11.21
CA THR A 18 -1.16 -1.85 11.21
C THR A 18 -1.97 -1.44 12.43
N GLY A 19 -2.39 -2.40 13.24
CA GLY A 19 -3.18 -2.08 14.42
C GLY A 19 -4.59 -1.62 14.11
N THR A 20 -5.09 -1.95 12.93
CA THR A 20 -6.43 -1.51 12.55
C THR A 20 -7.51 -2.20 13.38
N ARG A 21 -7.12 -3.24 14.10
CA ARG A 21 -8.00 -3.86 15.07
C ARG A 21 -7.97 -3.13 16.42
N ASP A 22 -7.08 -2.15 16.54
CA ASP A 22 -6.95 -1.37 17.78
C ASP A 22 -8.13 -0.42 17.88
N ARG A 23 -8.70 -0.37 19.05
CA ARG A 23 -9.84 0.47 19.33
C ARG A 23 -9.53 1.96 19.27
N LYS A 24 -8.25 2.30 19.21
CA LYS A 24 -7.87 3.69 19.02
C LYS A 24 -8.21 4.20 17.63
N VAL A 25 -8.38 3.29 16.70
CA VAL A 25 -8.82 3.68 15.35
C VAL A 25 -10.32 3.88 15.42
N HIS A 26 -10.73 5.12 15.42
CA HIS A 26 -12.15 5.45 15.50
C HIS A 26 -12.78 5.29 14.14
N SER A 27 -13.10 4.06 13.80
CA SER A 27 -13.81 3.74 12.59
C SER A 27 -15.14 3.13 12.97
N ARG A 28 -16.19 3.57 12.34
CA ARG A 28 -17.50 2.97 12.56
C ARG A 28 -17.52 1.54 12.09
N GLU A 29 -16.62 1.24 11.21
CA GLU A 29 -16.59 -0.02 10.52
C GLU A 29 -15.19 -0.56 10.63
N ALA A 30 -15.04 -1.65 11.35
CA ALA A 30 -13.73 -2.29 11.45
C ALA A 30 -13.31 -2.78 10.08
N LEU A 31 -12.06 -2.59 9.74
CA LEU A 31 -11.53 -3.13 8.50
C LEU A 31 -11.43 -4.65 8.61
N THR A 32 -11.80 -5.32 7.53
CA THR A 32 -11.79 -6.77 7.46
C THR A 32 -10.97 -7.20 6.25
N PRO A 33 -10.53 -8.47 6.23
CA PRO A 33 -9.85 -8.96 5.04
C PRO A 33 -10.70 -8.82 3.78
N GLU A 34 -12.03 -8.95 3.92
CA GLU A 34 -12.92 -8.82 2.78
C GLU A 34 -12.91 -7.41 2.21
N ILE A 35 -12.85 -6.41 3.07
CA ILE A 35 -12.77 -5.02 2.62
C ILE A 35 -11.46 -4.81 1.86
N LEU A 36 -10.36 -5.36 2.37
CA LEU A 36 -9.08 -5.24 1.69
C LEU A 36 -9.09 -6.00 0.37
N TYR A 37 -9.76 -7.13 0.31
CA TYR A 37 -9.84 -7.89 -0.94
C TYR A 37 -10.66 -7.13 -1.98
N GLU A 38 -11.74 -6.47 -1.57
CA GLU A 38 -12.51 -5.60 -2.46
C GLU A 38 -11.60 -4.50 -3.03
N LEU A 39 -10.81 -3.92 -2.16
CA LEU A 39 -9.89 -2.86 -2.56
C LEU A 39 -8.85 -3.39 -3.55
N TYR A 40 -8.29 -4.56 -3.26
CA TYR A 40 -7.35 -5.22 -4.16
C TYR A 40 -7.96 -5.42 -5.54
N THR A 41 -9.19 -5.91 -5.58
CA THR A 41 -9.90 -6.15 -6.83
C THR A 41 -10.15 -4.83 -7.56
N LYS A 42 -10.57 -3.81 -6.82
CA LYS A 42 -10.84 -2.50 -7.40
C LYS A 42 -9.59 -1.90 -8.02
N GLN A 43 -8.43 -2.17 -7.44
CA GLN A 43 -7.15 -1.70 -7.96
C GLN A 43 -6.57 -2.62 -9.02
N ASN A 44 -7.28 -3.68 -9.40
CA ASN A 44 -6.82 -4.67 -10.37
C ASN A 44 -5.50 -5.30 -9.95
N GLY A 45 -5.31 -5.50 -8.65
CA GLY A 45 -4.11 -6.12 -8.10
C GLY A 45 -2.87 -5.26 -8.23
N ARG A 46 -3.03 -3.96 -8.44
CA ARG A 46 -1.90 -3.06 -8.68
C ARG A 46 -1.75 -2.04 -7.57
N CYS A 47 -0.52 -1.62 -7.37
CA CYS A 47 -0.18 -0.59 -6.40
C CYS A 47 -0.87 0.73 -6.77
N ALA A 48 -1.52 1.35 -5.80
CA ALA A 48 -2.22 2.61 -6.04
C ALA A 48 -1.28 3.76 -6.39
N LEU A 49 0.00 3.65 -5.99
CA LEU A 49 0.97 4.72 -6.21
C LEU A 49 1.79 4.54 -7.48
N THR A 50 2.10 3.31 -7.85
CA THR A 50 3.05 3.05 -8.95
C THR A 50 2.43 2.30 -10.12
N GLY A 51 1.28 1.67 -9.91
CA GLY A 51 0.69 0.80 -10.92
C GLY A 51 1.35 -0.55 -11.06
N LYS A 52 2.39 -0.83 -10.27
CA LYS A 52 3.06 -2.12 -10.33
C LYS A 52 2.22 -3.20 -9.68
N MET A 53 2.42 -4.43 -10.12
CA MET A 53 1.66 -5.57 -9.57
C MET A 53 2.02 -5.77 -8.11
N LEU A 54 1.00 -6.03 -7.31
CA LEU A 54 1.17 -6.37 -5.90
C LEU A 54 1.43 -7.87 -5.79
N THR A 55 2.35 -8.24 -4.90
CA THR A 55 2.61 -9.65 -4.60
C THR A 55 2.28 -9.94 -3.14
N ALA A 56 2.30 -11.22 -2.77
CA ALA A 56 1.98 -11.64 -1.41
C ALA A 56 2.84 -12.82 -1.01
N LYS A 57 4.14 -12.73 -1.25
CA LYS A 57 5.08 -13.82 -0.98
C LYS A 57 5.29 -14.00 0.51
N ARG A 58 5.48 -15.25 0.92
CA ARG A 58 5.68 -15.60 2.32
C ARG A 58 7.00 -16.31 2.47
N GLY A 59 7.58 -16.16 3.67
CA GLY A 59 8.71 -16.98 4.08
C GLY A 59 10.02 -16.64 3.43
N VAL A 60 10.10 -15.51 2.75
CA VAL A 60 11.32 -15.11 2.04
C VAL A 60 11.82 -13.75 2.53
N GLY A 61 11.34 -13.33 3.71
CA GLY A 61 11.72 -12.04 4.26
C GLY A 61 11.01 -10.90 3.56
N ARG A 62 11.66 -9.75 3.54
CA ARG A 62 11.07 -8.54 2.99
C ARG A 62 11.05 -8.59 1.47
N VAL A 63 9.88 -8.32 0.90
CA VAL A 63 9.70 -8.32 -0.55
C VAL A 63 9.14 -6.96 -0.96
N ALA A 64 9.89 -6.23 -1.78
CA ALA A 64 9.54 -4.85 -2.15
C ALA A 64 8.17 -4.72 -2.79
N ALA A 65 7.76 -5.71 -3.56
CA ALA A 65 6.48 -5.67 -4.28
C ALA A 65 5.31 -6.20 -3.45
N ASN A 66 5.56 -6.70 -2.24
CA ASN A 66 4.46 -7.25 -1.43
C ASN A 66 3.47 -6.15 -1.05
N VAL A 67 2.23 -6.56 -0.91
CA VAL A 67 1.13 -5.65 -0.62
C VAL A 67 1.31 -5.02 0.76
N SER A 68 1.03 -3.74 0.85
CA SER A 68 1.12 -2.95 2.07
C SER A 68 -0.10 -2.04 2.14
N LEU A 69 -0.51 -1.70 3.36
CA LEU A 69 -1.68 -0.85 3.56
C LEU A 69 -1.21 0.58 3.80
N ASP A 70 -1.66 1.48 2.97
CA ASP A 70 -1.28 2.89 3.01
C ASP A 70 -2.48 3.74 3.40
N ARG A 71 -2.27 4.71 4.28
CA ARG A 71 -3.27 5.74 4.55
C ARG A 71 -3.10 6.84 3.53
N ILE A 72 -4.18 7.18 2.85
CA ILE A 72 -4.12 8.24 1.83
C ILE A 72 -3.74 9.56 2.50
N ASP A 73 -4.37 9.84 3.62
CA ASP A 73 -4.07 11.02 4.44
C ASP A 73 -3.56 10.52 5.79
N ASN A 74 -2.27 10.75 6.07
CA ASN A 74 -1.64 10.25 7.29
C ASN A 74 -2.17 10.89 8.57
N SER A 75 -2.87 12.01 8.45
CA SER A 75 -3.46 12.65 9.63
C SER A 75 -4.75 11.97 10.06
N LEU A 76 -5.28 11.09 9.23
CA LEU A 76 -6.51 10.36 9.51
C LEU A 76 -6.18 8.89 9.76
N GLY A 77 -7.13 8.18 10.34
CA GLY A 77 -6.91 6.78 10.68
C GLY A 77 -7.13 5.82 9.53
N TYR A 78 -7.07 4.54 9.85
CA TYR A 78 -7.29 3.46 8.89
C TYR A 78 -8.79 3.25 8.75
N THR A 79 -9.40 4.02 7.87
CA THR A 79 -10.82 3.87 7.56
C THR A 79 -10.95 3.45 6.11
N ARG A 80 -12.11 2.90 5.77
CA ARG A 80 -12.35 2.40 4.42
C ARG A 80 -12.09 3.48 3.37
N GLU A 81 -12.42 4.73 3.69
CA GLU A 81 -12.25 5.84 2.75
C GLU A 81 -10.82 6.36 2.67
N ASN A 82 -10.00 6.00 3.64
CA ASN A 82 -8.67 6.58 3.77
C ASN A 82 -7.55 5.57 3.55
N ILE A 83 -7.85 4.44 2.93
CA ILE A 83 -6.84 3.41 2.71
C ILE A 83 -6.72 3.07 1.24
N GLN A 84 -5.53 2.64 0.89
CA GLN A 84 -5.26 2.07 -0.44
C GLN A 84 -4.15 1.06 -0.27
N LEU A 85 -4.03 0.18 -1.25
CA LEU A 85 -2.98 -0.84 -1.23
C LEU A 85 -1.83 -0.36 -2.11
N ALA A 86 -0.62 -0.50 -1.60
CA ALA A 86 0.58 -0.09 -2.30
C ALA A 86 1.63 -1.17 -2.13
N THR A 87 2.66 -1.17 -2.98
CA THR A 87 3.78 -2.05 -2.72
C THR A 87 4.49 -1.56 -1.45
N LEU A 88 5.11 -2.49 -0.75
CA LEU A 88 5.85 -2.14 0.46
C LEU A 88 6.88 -1.05 0.17
N LYS A 89 7.59 -1.17 -0.95
CA LYS A 89 8.62 -0.18 -1.29
C LYS A 89 8.01 1.20 -1.53
N ALA A 90 6.92 1.28 -2.29
CA ALA A 90 6.29 2.57 -2.56
C ALA A 90 5.76 3.20 -1.28
N ASN A 91 5.17 2.39 -0.40
CA ASN A 91 4.65 2.87 0.86
C ASN A 91 5.77 3.44 1.73
N GLU A 92 6.93 2.78 1.74
CA GLU A 92 8.09 3.29 2.47
C GLU A 92 8.61 4.59 1.88
N MET A 93 8.65 4.67 0.56
CA MET A 93 9.13 5.88 -0.10
C MET A 93 8.22 7.06 0.18
N LYS A 94 6.93 6.80 0.26
CA LYS A 94 5.98 7.84 0.60
C LYS A 94 6.16 8.28 2.06
N GLY A 95 6.40 7.33 2.97
CA GLY A 95 6.56 7.64 4.38
C GLY A 95 5.36 8.39 4.91
N ASP A 96 5.60 9.53 5.57
CA ASP A 96 4.53 10.36 6.10
C ASP A 96 4.18 11.54 5.20
N ALA A 97 4.68 11.51 3.96
CA ALA A 97 4.38 12.58 3.02
C ALA A 97 2.97 12.44 2.46
N THR A 98 2.39 13.55 2.05
CA THR A 98 1.17 13.51 1.25
C THR A 98 1.54 13.07 -0.15
N GLU A 99 0.53 12.66 -0.92
CA GLU A 99 0.79 12.30 -2.32
C GLU A 99 1.33 13.50 -3.09
N GLU A 100 0.84 14.68 -2.78
CA GLU A 100 1.33 15.89 -3.44
C GLU A 100 2.80 16.14 -3.14
N GLN A 101 3.21 15.97 -1.88
CA GLN A 101 4.61 16.12 -1.50
C GLN A 101 5.47 15.07 -2.18
N LEU A 102 4.98 13.83 -2.22
CA LEU A 102 5.70 12.75 -2.87
C LEU A 102 5.91 13.06 -4.35
N LEU A 103 4.86 13.51 -5.02
CA LEU A 103 4.95 13.85 -6.44
C LEU A 103 5.94 14.98 -6.68
N ASP A 104 5.93 15.98 -5.81
CA ASP A 104 6.84 17.10 -5.94
C ASP A 104 8.30 16.63 -5.85
N TYR A 105 8.59 15.77 -4.89
CA TYR A 105 9.94 15.19 -4.78
C TYR A 105 10.30 14.35 -5.98
N CYS A 106 9.35 13.57 -6.50
CA CYS A 106 9.61 12.75 -7.68
C CYS A 106 9.97 13.62 -8.89
N VAL A 107 9.26 14.71 -9.07
CA VAL A 107 9.55 15.63 -10.16
C VAL A 107 10.95 16.24 -9.99
N SER A 108 11.26 16.67 -8.77
CA SER A 108 12.58 17.27 -8.49
C SER A 108 13.70 16.28 -8.76
N ILE A 109 13.50 15.02 -8.39
CA ILE A 109 14.49 13.98 -8.63
C ILE A 109 14.70 13.76 -10.12
N ILE A 110 13.60 13.69 -10.87
CA ILE A 110 13.70 13.48 -12.32
C ILE A 110 14.39 14.67 -12.97
N GLU A 111 14.08 15.88 -12.53
CA GLU A 111 14.69 17.07 -13.10
C GLU A 111 16.18 17.16 -12.79
N THR A 112 16.60 16.60 -11.66
CA THR A 112 18.00 16.68 -11.23
C THR A 112 18.85 15.57 -11.82
N ILE A 113 18.39 14.32 -11.76
CA ILE A 113 19.21 13.20 -12.18
C ILE A 113 18.69 12.48 -13.43
N GLY A 114 17.51 12.88 -13.91
CA GLY A 114 16.99 12.35 -15.15
C GLY A 114 16.17 11.08 -14.99
N ARG A 115 15.63 10.64 -16.09
CA ARG A 115 14.80 9.44 -16.10
C ARG A 115 15.66 8.19 -16.08
N PRO A 116 15.09 7.09 -15.55
CA PRO A 116 15.83 5.82 -15.59
C PRO A 116 16.14 5.44 -17.03
N LYS A 117 17.29 4.83 -17.23
CA LYS A 117 17.65 4.34 -18.54
C LYS A 117 16.84 3.09 -18.85
N LYS A 118 16.42 2.99 -20.10
CA LYS A 118 15.72 1.80 -20.56
C LYS A 118 16.73 0.76 -21.03
N GLU A 119 16.42 -0.47 -20.72
CA GLU A 119 17.25 -1.59 -21.14
C GLU A 119 16.83 -2.07 -22.52
#